data_1ffcaba1d0927ae4b6aae1475f3ebbb6
#
_entry.id   1ffcaba1d0927ae4b6aae1475f3ebbb6
#
_cell.length_a   1.000
_cell.length_b   1.000
_cell.length_c   1.000
_cell.angle_alpha   90.00
_cell.angle_beta   90.00
_cell.angle_gamma   90.00
#
_symmetry.space_group_name_H-M   'P 1'
#
loop_
_entity.id
_entity.type
_entity.pdbx_description
1 polymer ?
#
loop_
_entity_poly.entity_id
_entity_poly.type
_entity_poly.pdbx_seq_one_letter_code
_entity_poly.pdbx_strand_id
1 'polypeptide(L)'
;MSGRAAEPYREQVVRNRDTDACPGALQVHQAADGAMARIRLPGGMITAAQMAMLAGVSSRLGSGTLELTARGNVQLRGITDVAAVADAIAAAGLLPSATHERVRNIVASPLSGRSGGNVDVREWVGELDAAICAHPRLAELGGRFWFSLDDGRADVSGLGADVGVHRLDDDCALLLAGRDTGVRLAVSDVACTLVGVAVRFLESRGKAWRVTELDNLQDLIPGAVGARPQRVEAPPASGGVPPPACGGVSAKPFPPVTKAPVGWITQKDGRVTLGAAVPLGILSARVAEYLAAIEAPLVITPWRSVLVCDLDETAADVSLRVLAPLGLVFDENSPWLTVSACTGSPGCAHSAADVRADAAQALRTDSAVHRHFVGCERACGRPPAGEVLVATGDGYRLLQPVATASAAKPGAAGRHPNKP
;
A
#
# COMPACT_ATOMS: atom_id res chain seq x y z
N MET A 1 23.61 -18.68 12.79
CA MET A 1 23.93 -17.67 11.76
C MET A 1 22.87 -16.60 11.84
N SER A 2 23.22 -15.44 12.40
CA SER A 2 22.28 -14.34 12.66
C SER A 2 22.02 -13.60 11.35
N GLY A 3 20.79 -13.70 10.83
CA GLY A 3 20.34 -12.95 9.66
C GLY A 3 20.26 -11.46 10.00
N ARG A 4 21.08 -10.63 9.37
CA ARG A 4 20.93 -9.17 9.41
C ARG A 4 19.60 -8.80 8.77
N ALA A 5 18.70 -8.19 9.57
CA ALA A 5 17.52 -7.53 9.06
C ALA A 5 17.95 -6.43 8.07
N ALA A 6 17.39 -6.46 6.85
CA ALA A 6 17.64 -5.43 5.86
C ALA A 6 17.12 -4.08 6.37
N GLU A 7 17.96 -3.06 6.42
CA GLU A 7 17.54 -1.69 6.70
C GLU A 7 16.56 -1.21 5.61
N PRO A 8 15.53 -0.46 5.98
CA PRO A 8 14.57 0.06 5.00
C PRO A 8 15.28 1.05 4.05
N TYR A 9 15.07 0.83 2.76
CA TYR A 9 15.55 1.64 1.65
C TYR A 9 15.12 3.10 1.79
N ARG A 10 16.07 4.02 1.99
CA ARG A 10 15.86 5.46 1.79
C ARG A 10 15.83 5.74 0.30
N GLU A 11 14.65 6.06 -0.22
CA GLU A 11 14.47 6.48 -1.60
C GLU A 11 15.00 7.93 -1.74
N GLN A 12 16.26 8.10 -2.13
CA GLN A 12 16.71 9.38 -2.68
C GLN A 12 16.15 9.50 -4.10
N VAL A 13 14.89 9.91 -4.19
CA VAL A 13 14.26 10.21 -5.47
C VAL A 13 14.76 11.58 -5.91
N VAL A 14 15.70 11.60 -6.85
CA VAL A 14 16.00 12.82 -7.60
C VAL A 14 14.75 13.20 -8.40
N ARG A 15 14.00 14.19 -7.92
CA ARG A 15 12.76 14.62 -8.55
C ARG A 15 13.05 15.67 -9.61
N ASN A 16 12.67 15.34 -10.85
CA ASN A 16 12.73 16.28 -11.98
C ASN A 16 11.43 17.09 -12.15
N ARG A 17 10.45 16.99 -11.23
CA ARG A 17 9.15 17.66 -11.35
C ARG A 17 8.69 18.20 -9.99
N ASP A 18 8.24 19.44 -9.99
CA ASP A 18 7.67 20.12 -8.80
C ASP A 18 6.17 19.79 -8.62
N THR A 19 5.52 19.18 -9.63
CA THR A 19 4.09 18.82 -9.60
C THR A 19 3.88 17.33 -9.54
N ASP A 20 2.92 16.87 -8.70
CA ASP A 20 2.54 15.47 -8.59
C ASP A 20 1.78 15.01 -9.84
N ALA A 21 2.35 14.02 -10.55
CA ALA A 21 1.76 13.42 -11.74
C ALA A 21 0.96 12.14 -11.43
N CYS A 22 0.64 11.85 -10.16
CA CYS A 22 -0.22 10.72 -9.82
C CYS A 22 -1.63 10.92 -10.40
N PRO A 23 -2.16 9.94 -11.13
CA PRO A 23 -3.49 10.09 -11.72
C PRO A 23 -4.60 9.99 -10.66
N GLY A 24 -5.70 10.65 -10.96
CA GLY A 24 -7.02 10.49 -10.40
C GLY A 24 -8.01 10.05 -11.46
N ALA A 25 -9.29 10.33 -11.27
CA ALA A 25 -10.34 10.14 -12.25
C ALA A 25 -10.51 11.37 -13.16
N LEU A 26 -10.38 12.58 -12.58
CA LEU A 26 -10.44 13.86 -13.30
C LEU A 26 -9.10 14.23 -13.90
N GLN A 27 -8.02 14.05 -13.11
CA GLN A 27 -6.65 14.30 -13.58
C GLN A 27 -6.02 12.99 -14.05
N VAL A 28 -6.22 12.66 -15.31
CA VAL A 28 -5.63 11.45 -15.92
C VAL A 28 -4.15 11.64 -16.23
N HIS A 29 -3.42 10.52 -16.28
CA HIS A 29 -2.05 10.48 -16.78
C HIS A 29 -2.04 9.98 -18.24
N GLN A 30 -1.33 10.69 -19.13
CA GLN A 30 -1.11 10.22 -20.48
C GLN A 30 0.01 9.18 -20.50
N ALA A 31 -0.34 7.94 -20.82
CA ALA A 31 0.57 6.82 -20.96
C ALA A 31 0.77 6.47 -22.45
N ALA A 32 1.64 5.50 -22.75
CA ALA A 32 1.90 5.11 -24.14
C ALA A 32 0.69 4.44 -24.80
N ASP A 33 -0.15 3.79 -24.00
CA ASP A 33 -1.38 3.10 -24.43
C ASP A 33 -2.65 3.95 -24.27
N GLY A 34 -2.51 5.27 -24.05
CA GLY A 34 -3.62 6.21 -23.90
C GLY A 34 -3.76 6.79 -22.50
N ALA A 35 -4.89 7.45 -22.26
CA ALA A 35 -5.16 8.04 -20.95
C ALA A 35 -5.38 6.96 -19.88
N MET A 36 -4.91 7.25 -18.66
CA MET A 36 -4.99 6.37 -17.51
C MET A 36 -5.60 7.11 -16.32
N ALA A 37 -6.65 6.55 -15.74
CA ALA A 37 -7.29 7.00 -14.50
C ALA A 37 -6.99 6.04 -13.35
N ARG A 38 -6.96 6.57 -12.12
CA ARG A 38 -6.86 5.77 -10.90
C ARG A 38 -7.97 6.12 -9.95
N ILE A 39 -8.78 5.14 -9.62
CA ILE A 39 -9.94 5.22 -8.74
C ILE A 39 -9.48 4.81 -7.34
N ARG A 40 -9.68 5.70 -6.37
CA ARG A 40 -9.35 5.44 -4.97
C ARG A 40 -10.50 4.69 -4.32
N LEU A 41 -10.14 3.56 -3.68
CA LEU A 41 -11.05 2.71 -2.93
C LEU A 41 -10.57 2.68 -1.47
N PRO A 42 -11.08 3.56 -0.60
CA PRO A 42 -10.73 3.56 0.81
C PRO A 42 -10.91 2.16 1.43
N GLY A 43 -9.87 1.64 2.10
CA GLY A 43 -9.85 0.27 2.60
C GLY A 43 -9.90 -0.82 1.53
N GLY A 44 -9.79 -0.47 0.24
CA GLY A 44 -9.98 -1.40 -0.87
C GLY A 44 -11.43 -1.82 -1.09
N MET A 45 -12.38 -1.26 -0.33
CA MET A 45 -13.79 -1.65 -0.34
C MET A 45 -14.50 -1.17 -1.61
N ILE A 46 -15.26 -2.06 -2.23
CA ILE A 46 -16.04 -1.78 -3.43
C ILE A 46 -17.31 -2.64 -3.44
N THR A 47 -18.44 -2.06 -3.83
CA THR A 47 -19.70 -2.80 -3.98
C THR A 47 -19.74 -3.55 -5.31
N ALA A 48 -20.58 -4.57 -5.40
CA ALA A 48 -20.86 -5.29 -6.63
C ALA A 48 -21.31 -4.35 -7.78
N ALA A 49 -22.19 -3.39 -7.48
CA ALA A 49 -22.67 -2.40 -8.46
C ALA A 49 -21.53 -1.49 -8.97
N GLN A 50 -20.63 -1.06 -8.09
CA GLN A 50 -19.46 -0.27 -8.47
C GLN A 50 -18.48 -1.09 -9.31
N MET A 51 -18.28 -2.37 -8.99
CA MET A 51 -17.46 -3.29 -9.78
C MET A 51 -18.05 -3.50 -11.18
N ALA A 52 -19.36 -3.72 -11.29
CA ALA A 52 -20.06 -3.83 -12.57
C ALA A 52 -19.91 -2.56 -13.42
N MET A 53 -20.04 -1.37 -12.80
CA MET A 53 -19.84 -0.09 -13.47
C MET A 53 -18.41 0.02 -14.01
N LEU A 54 -17.38 -0.27 -13.19
CA LEU A 54 -15.98 -0.20 -13.61
C LEU A 54 -15.68 -1.20 -14.74
N ALA A 55 -16.22 -2.42 -14.69
CA ALA A 55 -16.11 -3.42 -15.74
C ALA A 55 -16.70 -2.91 -17.05
N GLY A 56 -17.93 -2.40 -17.01
CA GLY A 56 -18.61 -1.85 -18.18
C GLY A 56 -17.92 -0.62 -18.78
N VAL A 57 -17.41 0.27 -17.96
CA VAL A 57 -16.61 1.44 -18.41
C VAL A 57 -15.30 0.98 -19.05
N SER A 58 -14.58 0.05 -18.42
CA SER A 58 -13.34 -0.50 -18.97
C SER A 58 -13.56 -1.18 -20.33
N SER A 59 -14.65 -1.94 -20.49
CA SER A 59 -14.98 -2.62 -21.75
C SER A 59 -15.33 -1.65 -22.88
N ARG A 60 -16.07 -0.59 -22.58
CA ARG A 60 -16.55 0.34 -23.62
C ARG A 60 -15.59 1.49 -23.92
N LEU A 61 -14.90 1.99 -22.91
CA LEU A 61 -14.13 3.24 -22.99
C LEU A 61 -12.66 3.06 -22.61
N GLY A 62 -12.20 1.85 -22.38
CA GLY A 62 -10.84 1.56 -21.95
C GLY A 62 -10.26 0.30 -22.59
N SER A 63 -9.23 -0.26 -21.98
CA SER A 63 -8.49 -1.44 -22.45
C SER A 63 -9.23 -2.78 -22.25
N GLY A 64 -10.41 -2.80 -21.63
CA GLY A 64 -11.12 -4.02 -21.26
C GLY A 64 -10.52 -4.72 -20.02
N THR A 65 -9.66 -4.02 -19.25
CA THR A 65 -9.03 -4.54 -18.03
C THR A 65 -9.05 -3.53 -16.89
N LEU A 66 -9.08 -4.02 -15.67
CA LEU A 66 -8.88 -3.26 -14.44
C LEU A 66 -7.53 -3.68 -13.84
N GLU A 67 -6.64 -2.73 -13.58
CA GLU A 67 -5.37 -3.01 -12.93
C GLU A 67 -5.46 -2.75 -11.42
N LEU A 68 -5.19 -3.78 -10.61
CA LEU A 68 -5.16 -3.67 -9.16
C LEU A 68 -3.83 -3.10 -8.69
N THR A 69 -3.88 -2.15 -7.76
CA THR A 69 -2.66 -1.47 -7.28
C THR A 69 -2.21 -2.00 -5.91
N ALA A 70 -0.95 -1.76 -5.56
CA ALA A 70 -0.39 -2.12 -4.24
C ALA A 70 -0.95 -1.27 -3.07
N ARG A 71 -2.02 -0.51 -3.28
CA ARG A 71 -2.74 0.25 -2.24
C ARG A 71 -4.23 -0.06 -2.25
N GLY A 72 -4.64 -1.21 -2.81
CA GLY A 72 -6.05 -1.59 -2.88
C GLY A 72 -6.90 -0.70 -3.78
N ASN A 73 -6.31 0.04 -4.72
CA ASN A 73 -7.03 0.87 -5.68
C ASN A 73 -7.16 0.19 -7.04
N VAL A 74 -8.04 0.69 -7.90
CA VAL A 74 -8.20 0.25 -9.28
C VAL A 74 -7.70 1.31 -10.25
N GLN A 75 -7.11 0.88 -11.35
CA GLN A 75 -6.62 1.72 -12.43
C GLN A 75 -7.23 1.26 -13.76
N LEU A 76 -7.74 2.21 -14.54
CA LEU A 76 -8.23 2.03 -15.91
C LEU A 76 -7.20 2.61 -16.88
N ARG A 77 -6.99 1.93 -18.00
CA ARG A 77 -6.03 2.34 -19.03
C ARG A 77 -6.66 2.36 -20.42
N GLY A 78 -5.98 2.99 -21.37
CA GLY A 78 -6.46 3.08 -22.75
C GLY A 78 -7.78 3.83 -22.85
N ILE A 79 -8.01 4.82 -21.98
CA ILE A 79 -9.27 5.56 -21.93
C ILE A 79 -9.41 6.42 -23.17
N THR A 80 -10.52 6.25 -23.87
CA THR A 80 -10.86 6.97 -25.11
C THR A 80 -11.69 8.22 -24.86
N ASP A 81 -12.52 8.23 -23.79
CA ASP A 81 -13.32 9.38 -23.37
C ASP A 81 -13.18 9.59 -21.86
N VAL A 82 -12.32 10.54 -21.49
CA VAL A 82 -11.98 10.84 -20.10
C VAL A 82 -13.18 11.44 -19.35
N ALA A 83 -13.98 12.27 -20.01
CA ALA A 83 -15.12 12.92 -19.37
C ALA A 83 -16.22 11.89 -19.04
N ALA A 84 -16.58 11.03 -19.98
CA ALA A 84 -17.55 9.97 -19.75
C ALA A 84 -17.11 8.98 -18.67
N VAL A 85 -15.81 8.67 -18.57
CA VAL A 85 -15.26 7.83 -17.50
C VAL A 85 -15.38 8.53 -16.15
N ALA A 86 -15.03 9.82 -16.05
CA ALA A 86 -15.11 10.59 -14.82
C ALA A 86 -16.56 10.72 -14.32
N ASP A 87 -17.50 10.98 -15.24
CA ASP A 87 -18.95 11.08 -14.93
C ASP A 87 -19.50 9.76 -14.41
N ALA A 88 -19.12 8.63 -15.02
CA ALA A 88 -19.53 7.30 -14.55
C ALA A 88 -18.98 6.98 -13.15
N ILE A 89 -17.71 7.31 -12.89
CA ILE A 89 -17.07 7.13 -11.58
C ILE A 89 -17.77 8.00 -10.51
N ALA A 90 -18.11 9.26 -10.86
CA ALA A 90 -18.82 10.16 -9.97
C ALA A 90 -20.25 9.67 -9.66
N ALA A 91 -20.99 9.25 -10.69
CA ALA A 91 -22.35 8.70 -10.55
C ALA A 91 -22.37 7.43 -9.67
N ALA A 92 -21.31 6.63 -9.68
CA ALA A 92 -21.18 5.46 -8.80
C ALA A 92 -20.73 5.79 -7.36
N GLY A 93 -20.57 7.08 -7.01
CA GLY A 93 -20.13 7.51 -5.69
C GLY A 93 -18.63 7.26 -5.39
N LEU A 94 -17.83 6.95 -6.40
CA LEU A 94 -16.39 6.71 -6.24
C LEU A 94 -15.56 8.01 -6.33
N LEU A 95 -16.20 9.13 -6.59
CA LEU A 95 -15.60 10.47 -6.64
C LEU A 95 -16.34 11.44 -5.72
N PRO A 96 -16.33 11.27 -4.38
CA PRO A 96 -17.07 12.11 -3.45
C PRO A 96 -16.54 13.54 -3.35
N SER A 97 -15.30 13.79 -3.77
CA SER A 97 -14.68 15.11 -3.76
C SER A 97 -13.73 15.25 -4.96
N ALA A 98 -14.00 16.22 -5.82
CA ALA A 98 -13.17 16.50 -7.00
C ALA A 98 -11.76 16.97 -6.63
N THR A 99 -11.60 17.70 -5.52
CA THR A 99 -10.29 18.22 -5.08
C THR A 99 -9.44 17.17 -4.38
N HIS A 100 -10.07 16.15 -3.74
CA HIS A 100 -9.39 15.12 -2.96
C HIS A 100 -9.25 13.77 -3.69
N GLU A 101 -9.58 13.70 -4.97
CA GLU A 101 -9.63 12.44 -5.74
C GLU A 101 -8.33 11.63 -5.70
N ARG A 102 -7.17 12.28 -5.56
CA ARG A 102 -5.85 11.65 -5.61
C ARG A 102 -5.31 11.26 -4.23
N VAL A 103 -5.84 11.83 -3.17
CA VAL A 103 -5.25 11.76 -1.82
C VAL A 103 -5.95 10.79 -0.87
N ARG A 104 -7.09 10.24 -1.26
CA ARG A 104 -7.89 9.29 -0.48
C ARG A 104 -7.30 7.87 -0.48
N ASN A 105 -5.98 7.76 -0.29
CA ASN A 105 -5.29 6.48 -0.25
C ASN A 105 -5.32 5.93 1.19
N ILE A 106 -6.34 5.16 1.52
CA ILE A 106 -6.49 4.48 2.81
C ILE A 106 -6.39 2.98 2.58
N VAL A 107 -5.43 2.33 3.22
CA VAL A 107 -5.27 0.87 3.22
C VAL A 107 -5.68 0.37 4.59
N ALA A 108 -6.56 -0.63 4.64
CA ALA A 108 -7.03 -1.23 5.88
C ALA A 108 -6.81 -2.75 5.85
N SER A 109 -6.81 -3.39 7.03
CA SER A 109 -6.79 -4.85 7.13
C SER A 109 -7.98 -5.46 6.36
N PRO A 110 -7.76 -6.21 5.27
CA PRO A 110 -8.83 -6.55 4.33
C PRO A 110 -9.90 -7.50 4.90
N LEU A 111 -9.53 -8.30 5.90
CA LEU A 111 -10.43 -9.25 6.57
C LEU A 111 -11.01 -8.69 7.87
N SER A 112 -10.82 -7.40 8.14
CA SER A 112 -11.31 -6.76 9.37
C SER A 112 -12.81 -6.88 9.52
N GLY A 113 -13.25 -7.17 10.74
CA GLY A 113 -14.64 -7.44 11.07
C GLY A 113 -15.18 -8.81 10.55
N ARG A 114 -14.35 -9.60 9.84
CA ARG A 114 -14.73 -10.89 9.26
C ARG A 114 -13.96 -12.06 9.84
N SER A 115 -12.64 -12.05 9.70
CA SER A 115 -11.80 -13.15 10.15
C SER A 115 -10.53 -12.61 10.78
N GLY A 116 -10.12 -13.10 11.95
CA GLY A 116 -8.98 -12.58 12.71
C GLY A 116 -9.16 -11.14 13.17
N GLY A 117 -8.05 -10.52 13.62
CA GLY A 117 -8.05 -9.14 14.11
C GLY A 117 -8.75 -8.92 15.45
N ASN A 118 -8.45 -7.80 16.10
CA ASN A 118 -8.95 -7.45 17.44
C ASN A 118 -10.19 -6.54 17.39
N VAL A 119 -10.39 -5.85 16.25
CA VAL A 119 -11.47 -4.87 16.06
C VAL A 119 -11.91 -4.83 14.59
N ASP A 120 -13.10 -4.28 14.34
CA ASP A 120 -13.55 -3.95 12.99
C ASP A 120 -13.16 -2.50 12.64
N VAL A 121 -12.22 -2.32 11.72
CA VAL A 121 -11.76 -0.98 11.30
C VAL A 121 -12.51 -0.43 10.08
N ARG A 122 -13.54 -1.11 9.58
CA ARG A 122 -14.26 -0.68 8.37
C ARG A 122 -14.98 0.66 8.55
N GLU A 123 -15.54 0.90 9.74
CA GLU A 123 -16.14 2.21 10.08
C GLU A 123 -15.08 3.31 10.12
N TRP A 124 -13.90 3.04 10.68
CA TRP A 124 -12.80 4.01 10.73
C TRP A 124 -12.30 4.43 9.35
N VAL A 125 -12.39 3.51 8.35
CA VAL A 125 -12.08 3.84 6.95
C VAL A 125 -13.03 4.93 6.45
N GLY A 126 -14.34 4.78 6.70
CA GLY A 126 -15.34 5.78 6.30
C GLY A 126 -15.17 7.12 7.01
N GLU A 127 -14.91 7.08 8.33
CA GLU A 127 -14.66 8.27 9.14
C GLU A 127 -13.42 9.04 8.66
N LEU A 128 -12.32 8.31 8.41
CA LEU A 128 -11.08 8.92 7.93
C LEU A 128 -11.25 9.48 6.51
N ASP A 129 -11.94 8.78 5.62
CA ASP A 129 -12.21 9.25 4.25
C ASP A 129 -13.05 10.54 4.25
N ALA A 130 -14.10 10.58 5.07
CA ALA A 130 -14.91 11.77 5.26
C ALA A 130 -14.10 12.93 5.86
N ALA A 131 -13.26 12.67 6.86
CA ALA A 131 -12.41 13.68 7.49
C ALA A 131 -11.35 14.24 6.51
N ILE A 132 -10.76 13.39 5.65
CA ILE A 132 -9.86 13.83 4.58
C ILE A 132 -10.60 14.76 3.61
N CYS A 133 -11.78 14.36 3.12
CA CYS A 133 -12.57 15.14 2.17
C CYS A 133 -13.05 16.47 2.76
N ALA A 134 -13.33 16.52 4.06
CA ALA A 134 -13.78 17.73 4.77
C ALA A 134 -12.65 18.74 5.03
N HIS A 135 -11.37 18.35 4.94
CA HIS A 135 -10.23 19.22 5.26
C HIS A 135 -9.57 19.80 3.99
N PRO A 136 -9.83 21.08 3.61
CA PRO A 136 -9.40 21.64 2.31
C PRO A 136 -7.90 21.50 2.02
N ARG A 137 -7.03 21.67 3.05
CA ARG A 137 -5.58 21.59 2.89
C ARG A 137 -5.08 20.20 2.51
N LEU A 138 -5.82 19.13 2.84
CA LEU A 138 -5.41 17.78 2.49
C LEU A 138 -5.46 17.50 0.98
N ALA A 139 -6.18 18.32 0.20
CA ALA A 139 -6.11 18.27 -1.26
C ALA A 139 -4.70 18.54 -1.81
N GLU A 140 -3.82 19.20 -1.03
CA GLU A 140 -2.42 19.51 -1.37
C GLU A 140 -1.46 18.32 -1.17
N LEU A 141 -1.90 17.23 -0.55
CA LEU A 141 -1.10 16.03 -0.40
C LEU A 141 -0.72 15.44 -1.76
N GLY A 142 0.46 14.86 -1.85
CA GLY A 142 0.82 14.09 -3.03
C GLY A 142 0.00 12.81 -3.14
N GLY A 143 -0.38 12.39 -4.34
CA GLY A 143 -1.12 11.14 -4.58
C GLY A 143 -0.33 9.87 -4.22
N ARG A 144 0.90 10.01 -3.74
CA ARG A 144 1.70 8.94 -3.14
C ARG A 144 1.58 8.87 -1.62
N PHE A 145 1.10 9.92 -0.97
CA PHE A 145 0.81 9.92 0.45
C PHE A 145 -0.35 8.97 0.75
N TRP A 146 -0.27 8.18 1.80
CA TRP A 146 -1.31 7.22 2.14
C TRP A 146 -1.35 6.86 3.61
N PHE A 147 -2.52 6.38 4.04
CA PHE A 147 -2.83 6.03 5.40
C PHE A 147 -2.98 4.51 5.55
N SER A 148 -2.73 3.98 6.77
CA SER A 148 -3.02 2.59 7.10
C SER A 148 -3.84 2.46 8.38
N LEU A 149 -4.80 1.53 8.38
CA LEU A 149 -5.63 1.15 9.51
C LEU A 149 -5.51 -0.35 9.74
N ASP A 150 -4.72 -0.74 10.75
CA ASP A 150 -4.46 -2.14 11.08
C ASP A 150 -5.31 -2.57 12.27
N ASP A 151 -6.04 -3.67 12.12
CA ASP A 151 -6.97 -4.20 13.13
C ASP A 151 -6.29 -5.05 14.21
N GLY A 152 -4.96 -4.96 14.33
CA GLY A 152 -4.16 -5.66 15.33
C GLY A 152 -3.46 -6.93 14.83
N ARG A 153 -3.69 -7.34 13.56
CA ARG A 153 -3.01 -8.51 12.97
C ARG A 153 -1.66 -8.17 12.34
N ALA A 154 -1.29 -6.91 12.25
CA ALA A 154 -0.05 -6.40 11.65
C ALA A 154 0.11 -6.69 10.15
N ASP A 155 -0.99 -6.88 9.42
CA ASP A 155 -0.95 -7.18 7.98
C ASP A 155 -0.68 -5.94 7.13
N VAL A 156 -1.13 -4.75 7.53
CA VAL A 156 -0.92 -3.51 6.78
C VAL A 156 0.05 -2.53 7.46
N SER A 157 0.35 -2.70 8.75
CA SER A 157 1.28 -1.84 9.50
C SER A 157 2.68 -1.78 8.90
N GLY A 158 3.19 -2.92 8.39
CA GLY A 158 4.53 -3.05 7.80
C GLY A 158 4.62 -2.64 6.33
N LEU A 159 3.53 -2.21 5.68
CA LEU A 159 3.54 -1.82 4.27
C LEU A 159 4.14 -0.42 4.03
N GLY A 160 4.49 0.32 5.09
CA GLY A 160 5.19 1.61 5.01
C GLY A 160 4.28 2.77 4.62
N ALA A 161 3.06 2.84 5.22
CA ALA A 161 2.18 4.00 5.14
C ALA A 161 2.88 5.26 5.67
N ASP A 162 2.51 6.43 5.17
CA ASP A 162 3.02 7.69 5.70
C ASP A 162 2.56 7.89 7.13
N VAL A 163 1.29 7.71 7.37
CA VAL A 163 0.64 7.78 8.68
C VAL A 163 -0.29 6.60 8.84
N GLY A 164 -0.34 6.00 10.01
CA GLY A 164 -1.25 4.88 10.25
C GLY A 164 -1.49 4.62 11.72
N VAL A 165 -2.36 3.66 11.97
CA VAL A 165 -2.58 3.10 13.30
C VAL A 165 -2.48 1.59 13.27
N HIS A 166 -1.99 1.04 14.38
CA HIS A 166 -2.03 -0.39 14.69
C HIS A 166 -2.85 -0.59 15.95
N ARG A 167 -3.91 -1.38 15.87
CA ARG A 167 -4.76 -1.69 17.02
C ARG A 167 -4.01 -2.56 18.01
N LEU A 168 -3.97 -2.12 19.26
CA LEU A 168 -3.58 -2.90 20.42
C LEU A 168 -4.84 -3.39 21.16
N ASP A 169 -4.69 -3.98 22.34
CA ASP A 169 -5.84 -4.51 23.07
C ASP A 169 -6.85 -3.42 23.44
N ASP A 170 -6.41 -2.33 24.07
CA ASP A 170 -7.28 -1.25 24.55
C ASP A 170 -7.19 0.05 23.77
N ASP A 171 -6.08 0.32 23.09
CA ASP A 171 -5.81 1.55 22.36
C ASP A 171 -5.20 1.30 20.98
N CYS A 172 -4.80 2.37 20.29
CA CYS A 172 -4.16 2.31 18.99
C CYS A 172 -2.77 2.95 19.06
N ALA A 173 -1.75 2.26 18.54
CA ALA A 173 -0.43 2.84 18.34
C ALA A 173 -0.43 3.72 17.08
N LEU A 174 0.00 4.99 17.21
CA LEU A 174 0.24 5.86 16.07
C LEU A 174 1.52 5.44 15.34
N LEU A 175 1.43 5.22 14.03
CA LEU A 175 2.55 4.85 13.19
C LEU A 175 2.95 5.99 12.25
N LEU A 176 4.26 6.21 12.10
CA LEU A 176 4.86 7.06 11.05
C LEU A 176 5.83 6.22 10.21
N ALA A 177 5.63 6.20 8.90
CA ALA A 177 6.42 5.37 7.99
C ALA A 177 6.50 3.89 8.42
N GLY A 178 5.39 3.33 8.95
CA GLY A 178 5.30 1.97 9.47
C GLY A 178 6.04 1.72 10.80
N ARG A 179 6.42 2.77 11.53
CA ARG A 179 7.14 2.71 12.82
C ARG A 179 6.27 3.20 13.95
N ASP A 180 6.25 2.51 15.06
CA ASP A 180 5.55 2.94 16.28
C ASP A 180 6.22 4.21 16.83
N THR A 181 5.42 5.25 17.03
CA THR A 181 5.85 6.54 17.59
C THR A 181 5.89 6.54 19.12
N GLY A 182 5.37 5.51 19.77
CA GLY A 182 5.12 5.48 21.22
C GLY A 182 3.83 6.19 21.65
N VAL A 183 3.16 6.93 20.75
CA VAL A 183 1.87 7.59 21.05
C VAL A 183 0.74 6.56 21.00
N ARG A 184 -0.14 6.64 21.98
CA ARG A 184 -1.34 5.81 22.12
C ARG A 184 -2.58 6.67 21.96
N LEU A 185 -3.53 6.19 21.20
CA LEU A 185 -4.76 6.91 20.84
C LEU A 185 -5.98 6.13 21.28
N ALA A 186 -6.96 6.81 21.82
CA ALA A 186 -8.29 6.24 21.91
C ALA A 186 -8.88 6.05 20.49
N VAL A 187 -9.75 5.06 20.33
CA VAL A 187 -10.39 4.77 19.02
C VAL A 187 -11.09 6.01 18.45
N SER A 188 -11.79 6.77 19.30
CA SER A 188 -12.47 8.02 18.93
C SER A 188 -11.57 9.08 18.30
N ASP A 189 -10.27 9.02 18.60
CA ASP A 189 -9.31 10.06 18.21
C ASP A 189 -8.51 9.68 16.95
N VAL A 190 -8.73 8.47 16.42
CA VAL A 190 -7.95 7.94 15.28
C VAL A 190 -8.05 8.86 14.07
N ALA A 191 -9.25 9.12 13.55
CA ALA A 191 -9.43 9.89 12.32
C ALA A 191 -8.88 11.32 12.46
N CYS A 192 -9.22 12.03 13.55
CA CYS A 192 -8.76 13.40 13.77
C CYS A 192 -7.24 13.48 13.96
N THR A 193 -6.63 12.51 14.64
CA THR A 193 -5.16 12.47 14.80
C THR A 193 -4.45 12.22 13.48
N LEU A 194 -4.89 11.25 12.66
CA LEU A 194 -4.27 10.97 11.37
C LEU A 194 -4.36 12.18 10.42
N VAL A 195 -5.50 12.87 10.40
CA VAL A 195 -5.67 14.15 9.65
C VAL A 195 -4.74 15.22 10.20
N GLY A 196 -4.65 15.39 11.52
CA GLY A 196 -3.77 16.38 12.17
C GLY A 196 -2.29 16.13 11.83
N VAL A 197 -1.84 14.87 11.83
CA VAL A 197 -0.47 14.51 11.41
C VAL A 197 -0.24 14.83 9.94
N ALA A 198 -1.20 14.54 9.07
CA ALA A 198 -1.09 14.86 7.64
C ALA A 198 -1.04 16.37 7.38
N VAL A 199 -1.76 17.18 8.16
CA VAL A 199 -1.67 18.67 8.10
C VAL A 199 -0.29 19.14 8.53
N ARG A 200 0.27 18.62 9.63
CA ARG A 200 1.64 18.94 10.07
C ARG A 200 2.68 18.54 9.03
N PHE A 201 2.48 17.39 8.37
CA PHE A 201 3.32 17.01 7.25
C PHE A 201 3.30 18.07 6.14
N LEU A 202 2.14 18.59 5.75
CA LEU A 202 2.03 19.66 4.76
C LEU A 202 2.76 20.95 5.20
N GLU A 203 2.79 21.26 6.48
CA GLU A 203 3.47 22.43 7.04
C GLU A 203 4.99 22.29 7.05
N SER A 204 5.49 21.07 7.26
CA SER A 204 6.92 20.79 7.43
C SER A 204 7.59 20.18 6.20
N ARG A 205 6.81 19.70 5.20
CA ARG A 205 7.31 18.83 4.13
C ARG A 205 8.32 19.45 3.17
N GLY A 206 8.37 20.79 3.04
CA GLY A 206 9.15 21.42 1.98
C GLY A 206 8.81 20.82 0.61
N LYS A 207 9.79 20.15 -0.02
CA LYS A 207 9.60 19.41 -1.30
C LYS A 207 9.27 17.93 -1.12
N ALA A 208 9.14 17.40 0.10
CA ALA A 208 8.85 16.02 0.35
C ALA A 208 7.41 15.66 -0.05
N TRP A 209 7.21 14.45 -0.59
CA TRP A 209 5.91 13.88 -0.95
C TRP A 209 5.51 12.72 -0.05
N ARG A 210 6.45 12.21 0.73
CA ARG A 210 6.29 11.10 1.65
C ARG A 210 6.93 11.43 3.00
N VAL A 211 6.37 10.91 4.06
CA VAL A 211 6.94 11.02 5.41
C VAL A 211 8.35 10.43 5.48
N THR A 212 8.63 9.36 4.73
CA THR A 212 9.96 8.74 4.66
C THR A 212 11.05 9.63 4.08
N GLU A 213 10.70 10.76 3.48
CA GLU A 213 11.64 11.71 2.88
C GLU A 213 12.02 12.83 3.85
N LEU A 214 11.37 12.92 5.01
CA LEU A 214 11.71 13.88 6.07
C LEU A 214 12.91 13.39 6.90
N ASP A 215 13.78 14.33 7.30
CA ASP A 215 14.92 14.02 8.16
C ASP A 215 14.50 13.81 9.62
N ASN A 216 13.46 14.53 10.07
CA ASN A 216 12.94 14.45 11.43
C ASN A 216 11.43 14.15 11.43
N LEU A 217 11.05 13.00 12.02
CA LEU A 217 9.65 12.61 12.17
C LEU A 217 9.01 13.10 13.47
N GLN A 218 9.81 13.59 14.43
CA GLN A 218 9.30 14.03 15.73
C GLN A 218 8.36 15.23 15.61
N ASP A 219 8.59 16.11 14.65
CA ASP A 219 7.77 17.32 14.42
C ASP A 219 6.34 16.99 14.00
N LEU A 220 6.10 15.76 13.50
CA LEU A 220 4.78 15.30 13.12
C LEU A 220 3.97 14.76 14.30
N ILE A 221 4.62 14.41 15.43
CA ILE A 221 3.98 13.78 16.57
C ILE A 221 3.11 14.79 17.34
N PRO A 222 1.84 14.49 17.65
CA PRO A 222 1.00 15.33 18.50
C PRO A 222 1.65 15.55 19.87
N GLY A 223 1.73 16.80 20.32
CA GLY A 223 2.31 17.15 21.62
C GLY A 223 3.84 17.35 21.64
N ALA A 224 4.56 17.11 20.54
CA ALA A 224 6.01 17.35 20.46
C ALA A 224 6.39 18.84 20.33
N VAL A 225 5.43 19.72 20.01
CA VAL A 225 5.66 21.16 19.90
C VAL A 225 5.69 21.78 21.31
N GLY A 226 6.90 21.91 21.88
CA GLY A 226 7.09 22.63 23.16
C GLY A 226 8.11 22.05 24.14
N ALA A 227 8.59 20.83 23.94
CA ALA A 227 9.62 20.26 24.79
C ALA A 227 11.03 20.71 24.33
N ARG A 228 11.45 21.94 24.69
CA ARG A 228 12.89 22.23 24.83
C ARG A 228 13.45 21.27 25.87
N PRO A 229 14.63 20.66 25.64
CA PRO A 229 15.29 19.87 26.66
C PRO A 229 15.68 20.81 27.81
N GLN A 230 14.86 20.88 28.83
CA GLN A 230 15.31 21.41 30.12
C GLN A 230 16.28 20.39 30.72
N ARG A 231 17.55 20.76 30.81
CA ARG A 231 18.51 20.09 31.68
C ARG A 231 17.96 20.22 33.10
N VAL A 232 17.33 19.18 33.60
CA VAL A 232 16.99 19.06 35.01
C VAL A 232 18.18 18.39 35.67
N GLU A 233 18.90 19.15 36.51
CA GLU A 233 19.85 18.60 37.47
C GLU A 233 19.11 17.63 38.40
N ALA A 234 19.69 16.45 38.58
CA ALA A 234 19.09 15.37 39.35
C ALA A 234 19.04 15.72 40.88
N PRO A 235 17.88 15.54 41.55
CA PRO A 235 17.86 15.40 42.97
C PRO A 235 18.16 13.94 43.38
N PRO A 236 18.62 13.69 44.61
CA PRO A 236 19.13 12.39 45.02
C PRO A 236 18.02 11.34 45.21
N ALA A 237 18.42 10.10 45.03
CA ALA A 237 17.62 8.91 44.98
C ALA A 237 16.62 8.71 46.14
N SER A 238 15.35 8.56 45.82
CA SER A 238 14.39 7.80 46.61
C SER A 238 13.61 6.90 45.60
N GLY A 239 13.53 5.61 45.89
CA GLY A 239 13.06 4.56 45.02
C GLY A 239 11.59 4.72 44.60
N GLY A 240 11.36 5.20 43.44
CA GLY A 240 10.10 5.18 42.72
C GLY A 240 10.38 4.72 41.29
N VAL A 241 9.55 3.80 40.78
CA VAL A 241 9.59 3.34 39.39
C VAL A 241 9.48 4.58 38.48
N PRO A 242 10.44 4.85 37.57
CA PRO A 242 10.33 5.99 36.66
C PRO A 242 9.12 5.82 35.77
N PRO A 243 8.35 6.89 35.45
CA PRO A 243 7.32 6.84 34.42
C PRO A 243 7.98 6.47 33.10
N PRO A 244 7.26 5.78 32.19
CA PRO A 244 7.80 5.42 30.88
C PRO A 244 8.27 6.68 30.16
N ALA A 245 9.52 6.67 29.72
CA ALA A 245 10.13 7.76 28.97
C ALA A 245 9.25 8.11 27.76
N CYS A 246 9.00 9.40 27.54
CA CYS A 246 8.30 9.92 26.36
C CYS A 246 8.92 9.32 25.10
N GLY A 247 8.18 8.44 24.43
CA GLY A 247 8.68 7.55 23.40
C GLY A 247 9.15 8.33 22.17
N GLY A 248 10.38 8.08 21.77
CA GLY A 248 10.85 8.41 20.43
C GLY A 248 10.32 7.38 19.42
N VAL A 249 10.24 7.76 18.14
CA VAL A 249 9.85 6.85 17.06
C VAL A 249 10.73 5.60 17.11
N SER A 250 10.11 4.41 17.13
CA SER A 250 10.82 3.14 17.18
C SER A 250 11.84 3.04 16.05
N ALA A 251 13.04 2.56 16.35
CA ALA A 251 14.08 2.36 15.34
C ALA A 251 13.70 1.30 14.31
N LYS A 252 12.80 0.35 14.65
CA LYS A 252 12.42 -0.76 13.77
C LYS A 252 10.97 -0.58 13.27
N PRO A 253 10.73 -0.62 11.95
CA PRO A 253 9.38 -0.69 11.41
C PRO A 253 8.76 -2.07 11.67
N PHE A 254 7.42 -2.15 11.60
CA PHE A 254 6.72 -3.42 11.51
C PHE A 254 7.24 -4.23 10.31
N PRO A 255 7.38 -5.56 10.45
CA PRO A 255 7.76 -6.40 9.32
C PRO A 255 6.65 -6.38 8.25
N PRO A 256 7.01 -6.28 6.95
CA PRO A 256 6.01 -6.30 5.89
C PRO A 256 5.42 -7.70 5.71
N VAL A 257 4.09 -7.80 5.63
CA VAL A 257 3.40 -9.00 5.20
C VAL A 257 3.34 -9.01 3.67
N THR A 258 3.79 -10.09 3.07
CA THR A 258 3.85 -10.26 1.60
C THR A 258 2.84 -11.27 1.07
N LYS A 259 2.26 -12.10 1.96
CA LYS A 259 1.30 -13.14 1.58
C LYS A 259 -0.11 -12.55 1.50
N ALA A 260 -0.73 -12.64 0.32
CA ALA A 260 -2.13 -12.28 0.13
C ALA A 260 -3.06 -13.26 0.87
N PRO A 261 -4.21 -12.81 1.39
CA PRO A 261 -5.27 -13.71 1.85
C PRO A 261 -5.92 -14.37 0.63
N VAL A 262 -5.66 -15.66 0.44
CA VAL A 262 -6.12 -16.47 -0.71
C VAL A 262 -6.73 -17.77 -0.22
N GLY A 263 -7.74 -18.25 -0.93
CA GLY A 263 -8.44 -19.49 -0.65
C GLY A 263 -9.78 -19.30 0.04
N TRP A 264 -10.24 -20.34 0.69
CA TRP A 264 -11.48 -20.38 1.46
C TRP A 264 -11.23 -19.92 2.89
N ILE A 265 -11.82 -18.81 3.30
CA ILE A 265 -11.58 -18.18 4.60
C ILE A 265 -12.89 -18.15 5.37
N THR A 266 -13.00 -18.95 6.43
CA THR A 266 -14.17 -18.96 7.32
C THR A 266 -14.19 -17.68 8.16
N GLN A 267 -15.34 -17.02 8.19
CA GLN A 267 -15.59 -15.82 9.00
C GLN A 267 -16.06 -16.19 10.41
N LYS A 268 -15.98 -15.21 11.33
CA LYS A 268 -16.40 -15.38 12.74
C LYS A 268 -17.91 -15.67 12.87
N ASP A 269 -18.72 -15.23 11.91
CA ASP A 269 -20.17 -15.42 11.86
C ASP A 269 -20.61 -16.67 11.10
N GLY A 270 -19.67 -17.53 10.71
CA GLY A 270 -19.91 -18.76 9.96
C GLY A 270 -20.05 -18.56 8.45
N ARG A 271 -20.02 -17.34 7.94
CA ARG A 271 -19.95 -17.06 6.50
C ARG A 271 -18.55 -17.33 5.95
N VAL A 272 -18.41 -17.12 4.66
CA VAL A 272 -17.18 -17.37 3.91
C VAL A 272 -16.72 -16.12 3.20
N THR A 273 -15.42 -15.87 3.23
CA THR A 273 -14.73 -14.98 2.30
C THR A 273 -13.90 -15.84 1.34
N LEU A 274 -14.09 -15.66 0.04
CA LEU A 274 -13.20 -16.21 -0.98
C LEU A 274 -12.12 -15.21 -1.31
N GLY A 275 -10.87 -15.55 -1.04
CA GLY A 275 -9.71 -14.79 -1.44
C GLY A 275 -9.14 -15.30 -2.76
N ALA A 276 -9.01 -14.42 -3.76
CA ALA A 276 -8.47 -14.78 -5.05
C ALA A 276 -7.30 -13.87 -5.45
N ALA A 277 -6.14 -14.44 -5.73
CA ALA A 277 -5.08 -13.68 -6.35
C ALA A 277 -5.41 -13.43 -7.83
N VAL A 278 -5.09 -12.23 -8.29
CA VAL A 278 -5.26 -11.80 -9.67
C VAL A 278 -3.87 -11.81 -10.33
N PRO A 279 -3.60 -12.71 -11.29
CA PRO A 279 -2.31 -12.80 -11.95
C PRO A 279 -1.83 -11.44 -12.44
N LEU A 280 -0.63 -11.04 -12.02
CA LEU A 280 0.00 -9.73 -12.30
C LEU A 280 -0.86 -8.50 -11.91
N GLY A 281 -1.95 -8.70 -11.16
CA GLY A 281 -2.90 -7.66 -10.80
C GLY A 281 -3.79 -7.18 -11.95
N ILE A 282 -3.93 -7.95 -13.02
CA ILE A 282 -4.74 -7.61 -14.21
C ILE A 282 -6.04 -8.41 -14.18
N LEU A 283 -7.13 -7.72 -13.90
CA LEU A 283 -8.47 -8.27 -13.87
C LEU A 283 -9.18 -7.90 -15.19
N SER A 284 -9.57 -8.89 -15.99
CA SER A 284 -10.37 -8.60 -17.20
C SER A 284 -11.75 -8.06 -16.81
N ALA A 285 -12.30 -7.17 -17.62
CA ALA A 285 -13.63 -6.64 -17.41
C ALA A 285 -14.68 -7.76 -17.30
N ARG A 286 -14.54 -8.81 -18.12
CA ARG A 286 -15.41 -9.99 -18.03
C ARG A 286 -15.36 -10.68 -16.66
N VAL A 287 -14.18 -10.88 -16.10
CA VAL A 287 -14.04 -11.47 -14.75
C VAL A 287 -14.60 -10.54 -13.68
N ALA A 288 -14.42 -9.22 -13.83
CA ALA A 288 -15.01 -8.22 -12.95
C ALA A 288 -16.55 -8.23 -13.01
N GLU A 289 -17.16 -8.47 -14.17
CA GLU A 289 -18.61 -8.68 -14.34
C GLU A 289 -19.08 -9.92 -13.58
N TYR A 290 -18.36 -11.04 -13.65
CA TYR A 290 -18.69 -12.24 -12.88
C TYR A 290 -18.57 -12.02 -11.36
N LEU A 291 -17.53 -11.30 -10.91
CA LEU A 291 -17.40 -10.91 -9.51
C LEU A 291 -18.58 -10.04 -9.05
N ALA A 292 -19.00 -9.10 -9.88
CA ALA A 292 -20.14 -8.24 -9.60
C ALA A 292 -21.48 -9.01 -9.56
N ALA A 293 -21.64 -10.02 -10.42
CA ALA A 293 -22.85 -10.84 -10.48
C ALA A 293 -23.09 -11.71 -9.23
N ILE A 294 -22.09 -11.84 -8.36
CA ILE A 294 -22.24 -12.52 -7.05
C ILE A 294 -23.06 -11.63 -6.08
N GLU A 295 -23.15 -10.31 -6.33
CA GLU A 295 -23.86 -9.33 -5.50
C GLU A 295 -23.38 -9.24 -4.04
N ALA A 296 -22.15 -9.68 -3.77
CA ALA A 296 -21.51 -9.66 -2.46
C ALA A 296 -20.52 -8.48 -2.32
N PRO A 297 -20.19 -8.06 -1.09
CA PRO A 297 -19.16 -7.08 -0.84
C PRO A 297 -17.79 -7.56 -1.35
N LEU A 298 -17.04 -6.66 -1.99
CA LEU A 298 -15.73 -6.95 -2.52
C LEU A 298 -14.65 -6.09 -1.82
N VAL A 299 -13.44 -6.63 -1.69
CA VAL A 299 -12.27 -5.87 -1.20
C VAL A 299 -11.08 -6.11 -2.12
N ILE A 300 -10.53 -5.04 -2.66
CA ILE A 300 -9.25 -5.07 -3.40
C ILE A 300 -8.12 -4.92 -2.39
N THR A 301 -7.21 -5.88 -2.35
CA THR A 301 -6.15 -5.90 -1.36
C THR A 301 -4.85 -5.25 -1.84
N PRO A 302 -3.95 -4.85 -0.92
CA PRO A 302 -2.62 -4.33 -1.29
C PRO A 302 -1.74 -5.35 -2.05
N TRP A 303 -2.05 -6.62 -1.96
CA TRP A 303 -1.34 -7.71 -2.66
C TRP A 303 -1.92 -8.02 -4.05
N ARG A 304 -2.73 -7.10 -4.61
CA ARG A 304 -3.39 -7.25 -5.92
C ARG A 304 -4.23 -8.53 -6.00
N SER A 305 -4.91 -8.86 -4.92
CA SER A 305 -5.95 -9.88 -4.84
C SER A 305 -7.31 -9.25 -4.62
N VAL A 306 -8.36 -10.00 -4.84
CA VAL A 306 -9.74 -9.62 -4.57
C VAL A 306 -10.34 -10.58 -3.55
N LEU A 307 -11.07 -10.04 -2.59
CA LEU A 307 -11.88 -10.81 -1.66
C LEU A 307 -13.35 -10.67 -2.05
N VAL A 308 -14.06 -11.78 -2.11
CA VAL A 308 -15.53 -11.83 -2.19
C VAL A 308 -16.02 -12.24 -0.82
N CYS A 309 -16.69 -11.32 -0.13
CA CYS A 309 -16.95 -11.43 1.29
C CYS A 309 -18.40 -11.79 1.59
N ASP A 310 -18.64 -12.28 2.81
CA ASP A 310 -19.97 -12.44 3.42
C ASP A 310 -20.87 -13.44 2.67
N LEU A 311 -20.27 -14.47 2.05
CA LEU A 311 -20.97 -15.54 1.31
C LEU A 311 -21.48 -16.62 2.25
N ASP A 312 -22.63 -17.23 1.95
CA ASP A 312 -22.92 -18.56 2.45
C ASP A 312 -22.05 -19.62 1.75
N GLU A 313 -21.94 -20.83 2.34
CA GLU A 313 -21.09 -21.89 1.81
C GLU A 313 -21.47 -22.31 0.37
N THR A 314 -22.77 -22.32 0.04
CA THR A 314 -23.25 -22.70 -1.29
C THR A 314 -22.85 -21.67 -2.33
N ALA A 315 -23.06 -20.39 -2.03
CA ALA A 315 -22.65 -19.29 -2.91
C ALA A 315 -21.12 -19.25 -3.07
N ALA A 316 -20.37 -19.54 -2.01
CA ALA A 316 -18.91 -19.61 -2.06
C ALA A 316 -18.43 -20.76 -2.96
N ASP A 317 -18.99 -21.96 -2.83
CA ASP A 317 -18.62 -23.11 -3.66
C ASP A 317 -18.94 -22.88 -5.15
N VAL A 318 -20.14 -22.35 -5.45
CA VAL A 318 -20.53 -21.99 -6.82
C VAL A 318 -19.60 -20.92 -7.40
N SER A 319 -19.31 -19.85 -6.62
CA SER A 319 -18.44 -18.78 -7.04
C SER A 319 -17.02 -19.27 -7.33
N LEU A 320 -16.46 -20.14 -6.48
CA LEU A 320 -15.15 -20.74 -6.67
C LEU A 320 -15.08 -21.53 -8.00
N ARG A 321 -16.09 -22.37 -8.26
CA ARG A 321 -16.16 -23.18 -9.50
C ARG A 321 -16.28 -22.35 -10.76
N VAL A 322 -16.89 -21.18 -10.69
CA VAL A 322 -17.04 -20.27 -11.81
C VAL A 322 -15.77 -19.42 -12.01
N LEU A 323 -15.22 -18.88 -10.94
CA LEU A 323 -14.14 -17.89 -11.01
C LEU A 323 -12.75 -18.51 -11.25
N ALA A 324 -12.49 -19.74 -10.75
CA ALA A 324 -11.20 -20.39 -10.94
C ALA A 324 -10.90 -20.70 -12.42
N PRO A 325 -11.81 -21.25 -13.23
CA PRO A 325 -11.59 -21.42 -14.66
C PRO A 325 -11.42 -20.10 -15.44
N LEU A 326 -11.88 -18.97 -14.88
CA LEU A 326 -11.71 -17.65 -15.48
C LEU A 326 -10.35 -17.03 -15.17
N GLY A 327 -9.46 -17.74 -14.48
CA GLY A 327 -8.07 -17.37 -14.23
C GLY A 327 -7.81 -16.71 -12.88
N LEU A 328 -8.80 -16.65 -11.97
CA LEU A 328 -8.55 -16.27 -10.58
C LEU A 328 -7.90 -17.43 -9.81
N VAL A 329 -6.94 -17.10 -8.95
CA VAL A 329 -6.11 -18.07 -8.24
C VAL A 329 -6.54 -18.16 -6.78
N PHE A 330 -7.03 -19.33 -6.39
CA PHE A 330 -7.49 -19.63 -5.01
C PHE A 330 -6.54 -20.57 -4.26
N ASP A 331 -5.48 -21.04 -4.89
CA ASP A 331 -4.45 -21.87 -4.27
C ASP A 331 -3.38 -20.98 -3.62
N GLU A 332 -3.23 -21.09 -2.31
CA GLU A 332 -2.25 -20.35 -1.51
C GLU A 332 -0.79 -20.71 -1.79
N ASN A 333 -0.55 -21.79 -2.52
CA ASN A 333 0.77 -22.27 -2.95
C ASN A 333 1.06 -21.95 -4.42
N SER A 334 0.15 -21.26 -5.10
CA SER A 334 0.32 -20.93 -6.51
C SER A 334 1.57 -20.05 -6.74
N PRO A 335 2.38 -20.33 -7.78
CA PRO A 335 3.55 -19.52 -8.12
C PRO A 335 3.18 -18.08 -8.53
N TRP A 336 1.94 -17.82 -8.91
CA TRP A 336 1.45 -16.45 -9.16
C TRP A 336 1.54 -15.53 -7.95
N LEU A 337 1.58 -16.07 -6.73
CA LEU A 337 1.71 -15.29 -5.48
C LEU A 337 3.15 -14.78 -5.27
N THR A 338 4.12 -15.34 -5.96
CA THR A 338 5.55 -14.98 -5.84
C THR A 338 6.04 -14.14 -7.00
N VAL A 339 5.16 -13.73 -7.93
CA VAL A 339 5.53 -12.94 -9.11
C VAL A 339 4.62 -11.74 -9.27
N SER A 340 5.21 -10.60 -9.61
CA SER A 340 4.47 -9.40 -10.00
C SER A 340 5.25 -8.60 -11.04
N ALA A 341 4.58 -7.69 -11.74
CA ALA A 341 5.21 -6.83 -12.72
C ALA A 341 4.67 -5.40 -12.66
N CYS A 342 5.43 -4.44 -13.18
CA CYS A 342 4.89 -3.14 -13.55
C CYS A 342 4.11 -3.26 -14.87
N THR A 343 3.62 -2.14 -15.42
CA THR A 343 2.89 -2.15 -16.69
C THR A 343 3.74 -2.68 -17.86
N GLY A 344 5.00 -2.26 -17.96
CA GLY A 344 5.86 -2.72 -19.05
C GLY A 344 5.51 -2.11 -20.42
N SER A 345 6.25 -2.55 -21.44
CA SER A 345 5.90 -2.30 -22.84
C SER A 345 4.70 -3.18 -23.24
N PRO A 346 3.80 -2.76 -24.15
CA PRO A 346 3.78 -1.46 -24.83
C PRO A 346 3.14 -0.32 -24.03
N GLY A 347 2.52 -0.57 -22.88
CA GLY A 347 1.76 0.40 -22.10
C GLY A 347 2.60 1.49 -21.41
N CYS A 348 3.92 1.33 -21.35
CA CYS A 348 4.83 2.29 -20.73
C CYS A 348 6.00 2.64 -21.66
N ALA A 349 6.09 3.91 -22.10
CA ALA A 349 7.16 4.41 -22.98
C ALA A 349 8.58 4.34 -22.36
N HIS A 350 8.68 4.13 -21.05
CA HIS A 350 9.99 4.01 -20.35
C HIS A 350 10.45 2.55 -20.22
N SER A 351 9.65 1.60 -20.66
CA SER A 351 9.95 0.18 -20.48
C SER A 351 10.87 -0.34 -21.56
N ALA A 352 11.91 -1.08 -21.17
CA ALA A 352 12.82 -1.75 -22.09
C ALA A 352 12.29 -3.12 -22.57
N ALA A 353 11.22 -3.67 -21.94
CA ALA A 353 10.68 -4.98 -22.29
C ALA A 353 9.19 -5.12 -21.95
N ASP A 354 8.52 -6.16 -22.48
CA ASP A 354 7.21 -6.62 -22.03
C ASP A 354 7.38 -7.44 -20.74
N VAL A 355 7.57 -6.74 -19.63
CA VAL A 355 7.84 -7.36 -18.33
C VAL A 355 6.68 -8.20 -17.79
N ARG A 356 5.45 -8.05 -18.34
CA ARG A 356 4.31 -8.88 -17.96
C ARG A 356 4.38 -10.24 -18.64
N ALA A 357 4.70 -10.28 -19.92
CA ALA A 357 4.94 -11.51 -20.63
C ALA A 357 6.14 -12.28 -20.05
N ASP A 358 7.24 -11.56 -19.76
CA ASP A 358 8.44 -12.16 -19.17
C ASP A 358 8.18 -12.70 -17.76
N ALA A 359 7.44 -11.97 -16.94
CA ALA A 359 7.04 -12.42 -15.60
C ALA A 359 6.17 -13.68 -15.64
N ALA A 360 5.25 -13.77 -16.61
CA ALA A 360 4.41 -14.96 -16.79
C ALA A 360 5.24 -16.19 -17.25
N GLN A 361 6.24 -15.99 -18.11
CA GLN A 361 7.14 -17.07 -18.54
C GLN A 361 8.11 -17.51 -17.43
N ALA A 362 8.43 -16.59 -16.50
CA ALA A 362 9.36 -16.84 -15.40
C ALA A 362 8.72 -17.46 -14.16
N LEU A 363 7.47 -17.95 -14.24
CA LEU A 363 6.80 -18.62 -13.13
C LEU A 363 7.60 -19.86 -12.68
N ARG A 364 7.81 -19.98 -11.37
CA ARG A 364 8.55 -21.10 -10.75
C ARG A 364 7.78 -21.59 -9.54
N THR A 365 7.62 -22.90 -9.45
CA THR A 365 6.95 -23.57 -8.33
C THR A 365 7.82 -23.69 -7.08
N ASP A 366 9.13 -23.52 -7.23
CA ASP A 366 10.15 -23.72 -6.20
C ASP A 366 10.70 -22.44 -5.56
N SER A 367 10.17 -21.26 -5.95
CA SER A 367 10.67 -19.98 -5.45
C SER A 367 9.85 -19.49 -4.26
N ALA A 368 10.48 -19.40 -3.09
CA ALA A 368 9.92 -18.73 -1.92
C ALA A 368 10.12 -17.19 -1.94
N VAL A 369 10.95 -16.68 -2.86
CA VAL A 369 11.26 -15.24 -2.96
C VAL A 369 10.36 -14.58 -3.99
N HIS A 370 9.66 -13.52 -3.57
CA HIS A 370 8.83 -12.74 -4.48
C HIS A 370 9.71 -11.98 -5.48
N ARG A 371 9.42 -12.11 -6.78
CA ARG A 371 10.11 -11.43 -7.87
C ARG A 371 9.21 -10.40 -8.53
N HIS A 372 9.69 -9.17 -8.62
CA HIS A 372 8.97 -8.06 -9.25
C HIS A 372 9.71 -7.60 -10.49
N PHE A 373 9.08 -7.78 -11.65
CA PHE A 373 9.64 -7.41 -12.97
C PHE A 373 9.27 -5.97 -13.31
N VAL A 374 10.27 -5.15 -13.63
CA VAL A 374 10.07 -3.74 -13.99
C VAL A 374 10.80 -3.35 -15.26
N GLY A 375 10.16 -2.53 -16.08
CA GLY A 375 10.69 -2.09 -17.36
C GLY A 375 11.76 -1.00 -17.27
N CYS A 376 11.94 -0.36 -16.10
CA CYS A 376 12.94 0.68 -15.89
C CYS A 376 13.22 0.88 -14.38
N GLU A 377 14.24 1.69 -14.07
CA GLU A 377 14.71 1.94 -12.69
C GLU A 377 13.70 2.64 -11.76
N ARG A 378 12.59 3.18 -12.30
CA ARG A 378 11.50 3.72 -11.49
C ARG A 378 10.86 2.67 -10.58
N ALA A 379 11.01 1.39 -10.90
CA ALA A 379 10.52 0.24 -10.14
C ALA A 379 9.07 0.39 -9.67
N CYS A 380 8.19 0.80 -10.59
CA CYS A 380 6.78 1.09 -10.30
C CYS A 380 6.06 -0.12 -9.72
N GLY A 381 5.42 0.05 -8.56
CA GLY A 381 4.63 -1.01 -7.93
C GLY A 381 5.44 -2.09 -7.23
N ARG A 382 6.74 -1.88 -6.98
CA ARG A 382 7.56 -2.86 -6.25
C ARG A 382 6.96 -3.17 -4.88
N PRO A 383 6.99 -4.44 -4.45
CA PRO A 383 6.56 -4.85 -3.13
C PRO A 383 7.57 -4.38 -2.05
N PRO A 384 7.16 -4.37 -0.77
CA PRO A 384 8.04 -3.98 0.34
C PRO A 384 9.19 -4.95 0.59
N ALA A 385 9.09 -6.18 0.10
CA ALA A 385 10.12 -7.21 0.21
C ALA A 385 10.19 -8.06 -1.08
N GLY A 386 11.33 -8.69 -1.33
CA GLY A 386 11.57 -9.50 -2.51
C GLY A 386 12.64 -8.92 -3.44
N GLU A 387 12.82 -9.56 -4.58
CA GLU A 387 13.75 -9.16 -5.63
C GLU A 387 13.06 -8.27 -6.65
N VAL A 388 13.72 -7.19 -7.07
CA VAL A 388 13.26 -6.33 -8.17
C VAL A 388 14.18 -6.51 -9.36
N LEU A 389 13.61 -6.99 -10.46
CA LEU A 389 14.32 -7.30 -11.70
C LEU A 389 14.03 -6.20 -12.73
N VAL A 390 15.07 -5.44 -13.09
CA VAL A 390 14.98 -4.31 -14.03
C VAL A 390 15.38 -4.79 -15.41
N ALA A 391 14.52 -4.59 -16.40
CA ALA A 391 14.81 -4.91 -17.80
C ALA A 391 15.94 -4.02 -18.35
N THR A 392 16.88 -4.64 -19.09
CA THR A 392 18.06 -3.96 -19.68
C THR A 392 18.02 -3.94 -21.22
N GLY A 393 17.01 -4.56 -21.85
CA GLY A 393 16.97 -4.82 -23.30
C GLY A 393 17.55 -6.19 -23.67
N ASP A 394 18.61 -6.63 -22.98
CA ASP A 394 19.25 -7.95 -23.21
C ASP A 394 18.89 -8.98 -22.13
N GLY A 395 18.04 -8.62 -21.19
CA GLY A 395 17.64 -9.46 -20.07
C GLY A 395 17.24 -8.64 -18.83
N TYR A 396 17.57 -9.15 -17.65
CA TYR A 396 17.19 -8.51 -16.39
C TYR A 396 18.42 -8.38 -15.46
N ARG A 397 18.51 -7.25 -14.78
CA ARG A 397 19.44 -7.08 -13.65
C ARG A 397 18.68 -6.91 -12.33
N LEU A 398 19.27 -7.38 -11.26
CA LEU A 398 18.75 -7.16 -9.92
C LEU A 398 18.91 -5.67 -9.54
N LEU A 399 17.84 -5.03 -9.09
CA LEU A 399 17.93 -3.68 -8.52
C LEU A 399 18.58 -3.79 -7.14
N GLN A 400 19.83 -3.37 -7.04
CA GLN A 400 20.55 -3.36 -5.75
C GLN A 400 20.00 -2.26 -4.85
N PRO A 401 19.88 -2.49 -3.52
CA PRO A 401 19.66 -1.41 -2.56
C PRO A 401 20.82 -0.41 -2.69
N VAL A 402 20.52 0.89 -2.73
CA VAL A 402 21.61 1.91 -2.70
C VAL A 402 22.37 1.73 -1.39
N ALA A 403 23.64 1.34 -1.49
CA ALA A 403 24.52 1.23 -0.34
C ALA A 403 24.63 2.61 0.34
N THR A 404 24.19 2.74 1.57
CA THR A 404 24.47 3.91 2.38
C THR A 404 25.98 4.00 2.57
N ALA A 405 26.60 5.06 2.07
CA ALA A 405 28.01 5.37 2.31
C ALA A 405 28.16 5.71 3.79
N SER A 406 28.45 4.70 4.61
CA SER A 406 29.07 4.84 5.93
C SER A 406 29.50 3.46 6.44
N ALA A 407 30.64 3.01 5.96
CA ALA A 407 31.51 2.13 6.74
C ALA A 407 32.91 2.74 6.67
N ALA A 408 33.27 3.48 7.71
CA ALA A 408 34.65 3.91 7.93
C ALA A 408 35.54 2.68 7.86
N LYS A 409 36.58 2.77 7.04
CA LYS A 409 37.62 1.75 6.98
C LYS A 409 38.19 1.55 8.38
N PRO A 410 38.37 0.31 8.86
CA PRO A 410 39.13 0.06 10.07
C PRO A 410 40.58 0.46 9.78
N GLY A 411 41.11 1.35 10.62
CA GLY A 411 42.50 1.79 10.53
C GLY A 411 43.47 0.61 10.53
N ALA A 412 44.39 0.65 9.61
CA ALA A 412 45.53 -0.28 9.57
C ALA A 412 46.39 -0.09 10.83
N ALA A 413 46.31 -1.06 11.75
CA ALA A 413 47.25 -1.14 12.88
C ALA A 413 48.66 -1.40 12.32
N GLY A 414 49.50 -0.40 12.49
CA GLY A 414 50.91 -0.49 12.12
C GLY A 414 51.60 -1.61 12.91
N ARG A 415 52.21 -2.54 12.20
CA ARG A 415 53.15 -3.51 12.75
C ARG A 415 54.49 -2.80 12.92
N HIS A 416 54.97 -2.66 14.13
CA HIS A 416 56.35 -2.34 14.42
C HIS A 416 57.25 -3.56 14.05
N PRO A 417 58.39 -3.36 13.38
CA PRO A 417 59.36 -4.44 13.21
C PRO A 417 60.27 -4.49 14.42
N ASN A 418 60.32 -5.64 15.05
CA ASN A 418 61.40 -5.97 15.98
C ASN A 418 62.66 -6.37 15.19
N LYS A 419 63.79 -5.78 15.54
CA LYS A 419 65.18 -6.19 15.22
C LYS A 419 65.93 -6.37 16.52
N PRO A 420 67.05 -7.02 16.43
CA PRO A 420 67.42 -8.43 16.19
C PRO A 420 67.63 -9.18 17.49
#